data_1b06458c592197c97a07986f6c683094
#
_entry.id   1b06458c592197c97a07986f6c683094
#
_cell.length_a   1.000
_cell.length_b   1.000
_cell.length_c   1.000
_cell.angle_alpha   90.00
_cell.angle_beta   90.00
_cell.angle_gamma   90.00
#
_symmetry.space_group_name_H-M   'P 1'
#
loop_
_entity.id
_entity.type
_entity.pdbx_description
1 polymer ?
#
loop_
_entity_poly.entity_id
_entity_poly.type
_entity_poly.pdbx_seq_one_letter_code
_entity_poly.pdbx_strand_id
1 'polypeptide(L)'
;MQTVSCPSCGAEVHFRSHASVMAVCEYCSTSVLKDADAVRDLGKMSSVLEDYSPIQIGTSGVLGQRPFTVVGRIQLRYDAGLWNEWFLLFDDGATSWLGDSSGLYTITAEYRGAAALPPFEALHPGYTYDLNGAPYTAAEIRVAECVGGQGELPFKVGDGYQARVADFRRGGEFITLDYSDGPQPVVYTGLAVTLDSLQCQLLRDDDAIQRAAGRYRGKLSALDCPACGSQIKYLPGVTTTLVCQSCHSQIDAASPKAAVLAAGERLASVPMSIELGATARINNQDFTIIGMMRRADDEGTQWNEYLLYGTRAGFSWLVETDEGWSGANVLSEWPLGYQPGAPAVVVERTHYSKLYDYSSVVTFAAGAFNWRVAVGDRTQVAEFSAGQLRLASETTAQEMTWSRSAPVATDQLAAWFGSQFKGARRTATVAGSGRDAHYHRKLAQRVIWVMLAFNAIPLLINFSATWFLSLIGAAAIYLPAWFLDNGEQS
;
A
#
# COMPACT_ATOMS: atom_id res chain seq x y z
N MET A 1 -5.49 37.20 -5.50
CA MET A 1 -4.62 36.68 -6.57
C MET A 1 -3.55 37.72 -6.86
N GLN A 2 -2.28 37.38 -6.83
CA GLN A 2 -1.17 38.25 -7.14
C GLN A 2 -0.33 37.61 -8.23
N THR A 3 0.02 38.35 -9.26
CA THR A 3 0.91 37.88 -10.33
C THR A 3 2.21 38.69 -10.22
N VAL A 4 3.34 38.00 -10.28
CA VAL A 4 4.68 38.61 -10.20
C VAL A 4 5.54 38.03 -11.34
N SER A 5 6.56 38.77 -11.73
CA SER A 5 7.55 38.28 -12.69
C SER A 5 8.62 37.46 -11.96
N CYS A 6 8.96 36.27 -12.49
CA CYS A 6 10.05 35.49 -11.98
C CYS A 6 11.36 36.24 -12.02
N PRO A 7 12.08 36.44 -10.90
CA PRO A 7 13.31 37.20 -10.87
C PRO A 7 14.44 36.55 -11.68
N SER A 8 14.35 35.25 -11.97
CA SER A 8 15.38 34.52 -12.73
C SER A 8 15.15 34.52 -14.24
N CYS A 9 13.89 34.34 -14.72
CA CYS A 9 13.61 34.19 -16.16
C CYS A 9 12.57 35.20 -16.72
N GLY A 10 11.94 36.01 -15.86
CA GLY A 10 10.95 37.02 -16.25
C GLY A 10 9.53 36.44 -16.54
N ALA A 11 9.32 35.15 -16.50
CA ALA A 11 8.01 34.53 -16.71
C ALA A 11 7.01 34.91 -15.59
N GLU A 12 5.71 34.91 -15.89
CA GLU A 12 4.69 35.19 -14.89
C GLU A 12 4.58 34.04 -13.90
N VAL A 13 4.54 34.39 -12.60
CA VAL A 13 4.30 33.46 -11.48
C VAL A 13 3.06 33.95 -10.74
N HIS A 14 2.09 33.06 -10.57
CA HIS A 14 0.81 33.36 -9.96
C HIS A 14 0.75 32.89 -8.51
N PHE A 15 0.35 33.79 -7.60
CA PHE A 15 -0.04 33.45 -6.23
C PHE A 15 -1.56 33.58 -6.12
N ARG A 16 -2.26 32.44 -6.14
CA ARG A 16 -3.72 32.37 -6.08
C ARG A 16 -4.21 32.39 -4.63
N SER A 17 -3.41 31.84 -3.71
CA SER A 17 -3.70 31.76 -2.29
C SER A 17 -3.01 32.87 -1.49
N HIS A 18 -3.73 33.44 -0.52
CA HIS A 18 -3.13 34.33 0.48
C HIS A 18 -2.22 33.57 1.46
N ALA A 19 -2.46 32.28 1.66
CA ALA A 19 -1.64 31.40 2.51
C ALA A 19 -0.32 30.99 1.84
N SER A 20 -0.18 31.18 0.51
CA SER A 20 1.04 30.81 -0.20
C SER A 20 2.18 31.76 0.17
N VAL A 21 3.28 31.19 0.66
CA VAL A 21 4.51 31.90 1.03
C VAL A 21 5.51 31.87 -0.11
N MET A 22 5.52 30.80 -0.91
CA MET A 22 6.37 30.67 -2.08
C MET A 22 5.60 30.08 -3.27
N ALA A 23 6.14 30.27 -4.46
CA ALA A 23 5.73 29.58 -5.67
C ALA A 23 6.95 29.13 -6.47
N VAL A 24 6.81 28.05 -7.22
CA VAL A 24 7.85 27.55 -8.12
C VAL A 24 7.52 27.97 -9.54
N CYS A 25 8.43 28.66 -10.19
CA CYS A 25 8.26 29.09 -11.58
C CYS A 25 8.15 27.88 -12.52
N GLU A 26 7.08 27.80 -13.26
CA GLU A 26 6.80 26.67 -14.18
C GLU A 26 7.83 26.58 -15.34
N TYR A 27 8.48 27.71 -15.69
CA TYR A 27 9.44 27.78 -16.81
C TYR A 27 10.86 27.39 -16.41
N CYS A 28 11.36 27.90 -15.28
CA CYS A 28 12.77 27.73 -14.93
C CYS A 28 12.99 27.04 -13.58
N SER A 29 11.93 26.59 -12.93
CA SER A 29 11.95 25.92 -11.62
C SER A 29 12.58 26.75 -10.50
N THR A 30 12.66 28.07 -10.65
CA THR A 30 13.13 28.96 -9.59
C THR A 30 12.07 29.08 -8.51
N SER A 31 12.48 28.92 -7.25
CA SER A 31 11.64 29.19 -6.08
C SER A 31 11.53 30.69 -5.84
N VAL A 32 10.32 31.19 -5.88
CA VAL A 32 9.99 32.61 -5.74
C VAL A 32 9.30 32.82 -4.40
N LEU A 33 9.95 33.51 -3.48
CA LEU A 33 9.39 33.85 -2.17
C LEU A 33 8.51 35.09 -2.29
N LYS A 34 7.31 35.05 -1.71
CA LYS A 34 6.42 36.19 -1.55
C LYS A 34 6.85 36.99 -0.32
N ASP A 35 7.44 38.17 -0.52
CA ASP A 35 7.70 39.12 0.52
C ASP A 35 6.71 40.30 0.37
N ALA A 36 6.45 41.06 1.43
CA ALA A 36 5.34 42.04 1.47
C ALA A 36 5.27 42.97 0.26
N ASP A 37 6.43 43.41 -0.28
CA ASP A 37 6.53 44.35 -1.40
C ASP A 37 7.51 43.90 -2.50
N ALA A 38 8.07 42.68 -2.41
CA ALA A 38 9.05 42.18 -3.37
C ALA A 38 9.02 40.64 -3.47
N VAL A 39 9.51 40.13 -4.59
CA VAL A 39 9.77 38.70 -4.76
C VAL A 39 11.27 38.45 -4.70
N ARG A 40 11.66 37.39 -4.02
CA ARG A 40 13.06 36.97 -3.92
C ARG A 40 13.25 35.62 -4.62
N ASP A 41 14.37 35.53 -5.31
CA ASP A 41 14.87 34.25 -5.85
C ASP A 41 15.50 33.45 -4.70
N LEU A 42 14.98 32.25 -4.44
CA LEU A 42 15.50 31.30 -3.43
C LEU A 42 16.36 30.20 -4.06
N GLY A 43 16.65 30.29 -5.36
CA GLY A 43 17.35 29.25 -6.10
C GLY A 43 16.41 28.30 -6.82
N LYS A 44 16.98 27.33 -7.50
CA LYS A 44 16.21 26.32 -8.23
C LYS A 44 15.70 25.24 -7.28
N MET A 45 14.41 24.98 -7.37
CA MET A 45 13.79 23.83 -6.73
C MET A 45 14.24 22.55 -7.44
N SER A 46 14.50 21.49 -6.68
CA SER A 46 14.62 20.15 -7.23
C SER A 46 13.34 19.78 -7.96
N SER A 47 13.47 19.24 -9.17
CA SER A 47 12.30 18.82 -9.94
C SER A 47 11.66 17.61 -9.30
N VAL A 48 10.34 17.66 -9.09
CA VAL A 48 9.56 16.47 -8.72
C VAL A 48 9.66 15.45 -9.84
N LEU A 49 9.68 14.18 -9.47
CA LEU A 49 9.59 13.11 -10.44
C LEU A 49 8.22 13.12 -11.08
N GLU A 50 8.18 13.03 -12.40
CA GLU A 50 6.94 12.78 -13.12
C GLU A 50 6.41 11.41 -12.72
N ASP A 51 5.18 11.37 -12.27
CA ASP A 51 4.48 10.17 -11.84
C ASP A 51 3.16 9.97 -12.59
N TYR A 52 2.47 8.91 -12.25
CA TYR A 52 1.17 8.55 -12.84
C TYR A 52 -0.02 9.10 -12.05
N SER A 53 0.19 10.05 -11.14
CA SER A 53 -0.95 10.72 -10.51
C SER A 53 -1.83 11.36 -11.57
N PRO A 54 -3.14 11.13 -11.56
CA PRO A 54 -4.06 11.83 -12.44
C PRO A 54 -4.22 13.30 -12.06
N ILE A 55 -3.78 13.69 -10.86
CA ILE A 55 -3.88 15.06 -10.34
C ILE A 55 -2.74 15.91 -10.92
N GLN A 56 -3.03 17.18 -11.16
CA GLN A 56 -2.06 18.19 -11.61
C GLN A 56 -2.39 19.56 -11.02
N ILE A 57 -1.45 20.50 -11.09
CA ILE A 57 -1.74 21.89 -10.76
C ILE A 57 -2.87 22.40 -11.67
N GLY A 58 -3.89 23.02 -11.05
CA GLY A 58 -5.11 23.45 -11.75
C GLY A 58 -6.25 22.42 -11.75
N THR A 59 -6.02 21.17 -11.33
CA THR A 59 -7.13 20.24 -11.07
C THR A 59 -8.10 20.87 -10.10
N SER A 60 -9.38 20.86 -10.39
CA SER A 60 -10.46 21.34 -9.53
C SER A 60 -11.36 20.20 -9.07
N GLY A 61 -12.04 20.39 -7.95
CA GLY A 61 -12.95 19.42 -7.40
C GLY A 61 -13.87 20.03 -6.35
N VAL A 62 -14.68 19.17 -5.71
CA VAL A 62 -15.62 19.59 -4.66
C VAL A 62 -15.50 18.65 -3.47
N LEU A 63 -15.24 19.18 -2.29
CA LEU A 63 -15.32 18.46 -1.02
C LEU A 63 -16.63 18.83 -0.31
N GLY A 64 -17.60 17.92 -0.30
CA GLY A 64 -18.95 18.23 0.15
C GLY A 64 -19.61 19.26 -0.76
N GLN A 65 -19.76 20.51 -0.28
CA GLN A 65 -20.28 21.63 -1.08
C GLN A 65 -19.23 22.74 -1.32
N ARG A 66 -17.97 22.47 -1.02
CA ARG A 66 -16.88 23.45 -1.11
C ARG A 66 -16.00 23.15 -2.31
N PRO A 67 -16.05 23.97 -3.36
CA PRO A 67 -15.14 23.85 -4.50
C PRO A 67 -13.70 24.17 -4.09
N PHE A 68 -12.76 23.47 -4.72
CA PHE A 68 -11.33 23.72 -4.53
C PHE A 68 -10.55 23.63 -5.85
N THR A 69 -9.36 24.19 -5.83
CA THR A 69 -8.36 24.06 -6.91
C THR A 69 -7.02 23.61 -6.32
N VAL A 70 -6.35 22.69 -6.98
CA VAL A 70 -4.98 22.29 -6.69
C VAL A 70 -4.04 23.41 -7.14
N VAL A 71 -3.31 24.03 -6.19
CA VAL A 71 -2.43 25.16 -6.47
C VAL A 71 -0.95 24.83 -6.26
N GLY A 72 -0.64 23.78 -5.49
CA GLY A 72 0.73 23.39 -5.21
C GLY A 72 0.89 21.88 -5.04
N ARG A 73 2.13 21.42 -5.03
CA ARG A 73 2.52 20.03 -4.82
C ARG A 73 3.86 19.95 -4.14
N ILE A 74 3.99 19.04 -3.18
CA ILE A 74 5.28 18.52 -2.72
C ILE A 74 5.35 17.02 -2.97
N GLN A 75 6.56 16.50 -3.12
CA GLN A 75 6.82 15.09 -3.27
C GLN A 75 7.76 14.64 -2.18
N LEU A 76 7.35 13.60 -1.45
CA LEU A 76 8.09 13.02 -0.35
C LEU A 76 8.57 11.62 -0.72
N ARG A 77 9.83 11.32 -0.38
CA ARG A 77 10.47 10.03 -0.62
C ARG A 77 10.88 9.42 0.71
N TYR A 78 10.62 8.13 0.85
CA TYR A 78 11.09 7.31 1.96
C TYR A 78 11.73 6.01 1.41
N ASP A 79 12.22 5.15 2.30
CA ASP A 79 12.98 3.95 1.89
C ASP A 79 12.19 2.99 1.00
N ALA A 80 10.88 2.91 1.16
CA ALA A 80 10.03 1.97 0.41
C ALA A 80 9.28 2.60 -0.76
N GLY A 81 9.28 3.93 -0.94
CA GLY A 81 8.55 4.55 -2.03
C GLY A 81 8.53 6.08 -2.01
N LEU A 82 7.52 6.62 -2.66
CA LEU A 82 7.24 8.04 -2.70
C LEU A 82 5.73 8.29 -2.67
N TRP A 83 5.34 9.47 -2.17
CA TRP A 83 3.96 9.96 -2.28
C TRP A 83 3.94 11.45 -2.59
N ASN A 84 2.77 11.95 -2.98
CA ASN A 84 2.54 13.37 -3.24
C ASN A 84 1.61 13.94 -2.21
N GLU A 85 1.83 15.21 -1.90
CA GLU A 85 0.87 16.03 -1.21
C GLU A 85 0.54 17.26 -2.05
N TRP A 86 -0.74 17.40 -2.38
CA TRP A 86 -1.28 18.45 -3.21
C TRP A 86 -1.89 19.53 -2.34
N PHE A 87 -1.41 20.77 -2.49
CA PHE A 87 -1.94 21.90 -1.76
C PHE A 87 -3.20 22.43 -2.45
N LEU A 88 -4.30 22.43 -1.70
CA LEU A 88 -5.62 22.82 -2.15
C LEU A 88 -5.96 24.24 -1.68
N LEU A 89 -6.55 25.02 -2.56
CA LEU A 89 -7.18 26.30 -2.26
C LEU A 89 -8.69 26.18 -2.50
N PHE A 90 -9.49 26.40 -1.47
CA PHE A 90 -10.95 26.49 -1.59
C PHE A 90 -11.39 27.90 -2.02
N ASP A 91 -12.57 28.00 -2.64
CA ASP A 91 -13.13 29.28 -3.10
C ASP A 91 -13.37 30.27 -1.94
N ASP A 92 -13.57 29.78 -0.72
CA ASP A 92 -13.69 30.59 0.50
C ASP A 92 -12.34 31.07 1.07
N GLY A 93 -11.24 30.74 0.41
CA GLY A 93 -9.88 31.10 0.82
C GLY A 93 -9.23 30.14 1.82
N ALA A 94 -9.94 29.14 2.33
CA ALA A 94 -9.35 28.10 3.17
C ALA A 94 -8.41 27.20 2.37
N THR A 95 -7.53 26.51 3.06
CA THR A 95 -6.54 25.60 2.45
C THR A 95 -6.57 24.23 3.11
N SER A 96 -6.16 23.21 2.36
CA SER A 96 -6.01 21.83 2.81
C SER A 96 -4.92 21.12 2.03
N TRP A 97 -4.59 19.91 2.46
CA TRP A 97 -3.71 19.01 1.75
C TRP A 97 -4.50 17.80 1.23
N LEU A 98 -4.23 17.39 0.00
CA LEU A 98 -4.69 16.14 -0.57
C LEU A 98 -3.49 15.21 -0.69
N GLY A 99 -3.40 14.24 0.22
CA GLY A 99 -2.43 13.16 0.16
C GLY A 99 -2.78 12.20 -0.96
N ASP A 100 -1.79 11.80 -1.75
CA ASP A 100 -1.91 10.84 -2.85
C ASP A 100 -0.79 9.80 -2.71
N SER A 101 -1.15 8.66 -2.17
CA SER A 101 -0.28 7.51 -2.02
C SER A 101 -0.80 6.37 -2.89
N SER A 102 -0.29 6.27 -4.12
CA SER A 102 -0.59 5.16 -5.04
C SER A 102 -2.08 4.91 -5.30
N GLY A 103 -2.87 5.99 -5.39
CA GLY A 103 -4.31 5.92 -5.64
C GLY A 103 -5.17 5.83 -4.37
N LEU A 104 -4.58 5.89 -3.19
CA LEU A 104 -5.25 6.15 -1.93
C LEU A 104 -5.17 7.65 -1.64
N TYR A 105 -6.33 8.27 -1.43
CA TYR A 105 -6.44 9.71 -1.25
C TYR A 105 -6.96 10.07 0.13
N THR A 106 -6.37 11.12 0.71
CA THR A 106 -6.83 11.72 1.97
C THR A 106 -6.89 13.23 1.85
N ILE A 107 -7.93 13.87 2.35
CA ILE A 107 -7.95 15.34 2.48
C ILE A 107 -7.83 15.69 3.94
N THR A 108 -6.83 16.51 4.28
CA THR A 108 -6.55 16.94 5.64
C THR A 108 -6.37 18.46 5.72
N ALA A 109 -6.74 19.02 6.85
CA ALA A 109 -6.52 20.43 7.18
C ALA A 109 -5.85 20.56 8.57
N GLU A 110 -5.07 21.59 8.78
CA GLU A 110 -4.45 21.89 10.07
C GLU A 110 -5.51 22.04 11.16
N TYR A 111 -5.31 21.32 12.26
CA TYR A 111 -6.17 21.37 13.45
C TYR A 111 -5.42 22.04 14.60
N ARG A 112 -5.99 23.13 15.13
CA ARG A 112 -5.44 23.89 16.23
C ARG A 112 -6.11 23.56 17.56
N GLY A 113 -6.02 22.29 17.97
CA GLY A 113 -6.49 21.83 19.27
C GLY A 113 -5.33 21.56 20.23
N ALA A 114 -5.53 21.81 21.51
CA ALA A 114 -4.57 21.43 22.53
C ALA A 114 -4.88 20.02 23.03
N ALA A 115 -4.08 19.02 22.66
CA ALA A 115 -4.11 17.68 23.22
C ALA A 115 -2.70 17.28 23.65
N ALA A 116 -2.61 16.45 24.68
CA ALA A 116 -1.35 15.77 24.99
C ALA A 116 -1.16 14.66 23.93
N LEU A 117 -0.17 14.83 23.06
CA LEU A 117 0.12 13.91 21.98
C LEU A 117 1.34 13.04 22.35
N PRO A 118 1.37 11.77 21.93
CA PRO A 118 2.50 10.89 22.20
C PRO A 118 3.78 11.39 21.47
N PRO A 119 4.98 11.18 22.02
CA PRO A 119 6.21 11.47 21.28
C PRO A 119 6.38 10.50 20.10
N PHE A 120 7.02 10.96 19.04
CA PHE A 120 7.19 10.18 17.78
C PHE A 120 7.78 8.79 18.03
N GLU A 121 8.78 8.69 18.90
CA GLU A 121 9.48 7.45 19.23
C GLU A 121 8.64 6.42 19.99
N ALA A 122 7.51 6.82 20.57
CA ALA A 122 6.58 5.95 21.26
C ALA A 122 5.47 5.41 20.36
N LEU A 123 5.46 5.81 19.10
CA LEU A 123 4.45 5.40 18.15
C LEU A 123 4.84 4.09 17.45
N HIS A 124 3.85 3.21 17.29
CA HIS A 124 4.01 1.93 16.61
C HIS A 124 2.82 1.64 15.70
N PRO A 125 3.02 1.20 14.45
CA PRO A 125 1.94 0.81 13.55
C PRO A 125 1.06 -0.28 14.15
N GLY A 126 -0.25 -0.20 13.89
CA GLY A 126 -1.23 -1.16 14.40
C GLY A 126 -1.67 -0.94 15.84
N TYR A 127 -1.02 -0.07 16.62
CA TYR A 127 -1.46 0.29 17.96
C TYR A 127 -2.47 1.42 17.92
N THR A 128 -3.39 1.39 18.90
CA THR A 128 -4.43 2.40 19.03
C THR A 128 -4.03 3.44 20.09
N TYR A 129 -4.18 4.71 19.73
CA TYR A 129 -3.89 5.87 20.56
C TYR A 129 -5.15 6.70 20.74
N ASP A 130 -5.35 7.26 21.94
CA ASP A 130 -6.40 8.24 22.16
C ASP A 130 -5.93 9.59 21.61
N LEU A 131 -6.54 10.03 20.54
CA LEU A 131 -6.30 11.34 19.93
C LEU A 131 -7.59 12.15 19.97
N ASN A 132 -7.57 13.27 20.67
CA ASN A 132 -8.75 14.13 20.86
C ASN A 132 -9.98 13.42 21.48
N GLY A 133 -9.76 12.47 22.40
CA GLY A 133 -10.83 11.71 23.07
C GLY A 133 -11.47 10.61 22.21
N ALA A 134 -10.79 10.20 21.15
CA ALA A 134 -11.21 9.10 20.28
C ALA A 134 -10.05 8.15 19.96
N PRO A 135 -10.33 6.82 19.87
CA PRO A 135 -9.29 5.83 19.56
C PRO A 135 -8.98 5.82 18.06
N TYR A 136 -7.75 6.13 17.70
CA TYR A 136 -7.21 6.04 16.34
C TYR A 136 -6.11 5.01 16.27
N THR A 137 -6.09 4.20 15.22
CA THR A 137 -5.02 3.20 14.99
C THR A 137 -3.93 3.83 14.14
N ALA A 138 -2.68 3.73 14.59
CA ALA A 138 -1.52 4.18 13.82
C ALA A 138 -1.39 3.32 12.55
N ALA A 139 -1.46 3.99 11.39
CA ALA A 139 -1.36 3.36 10.08
C ALA A 139 0.08 3.36 9.58
N GLU A 140 0.74 4.50 9.64
CA GLU A 140 2.07 4.70 9.09
C GLU A 140 2.88 5.58 10.03
N ILE A 141 4.15 5.23 10.22
CA ILE A 141 5.10 6.03 10.99
C ILE A 141 6.37 6.11 10.15
N ARG A 142 6.62 7.28 9.59
CA ARG A 142 7.65 7.42 8.56
C ARG A 142 8.57 8.62 8.81
N VAL A 143 9.82 8.40 8.39
CA VAL A 143 10.77 9.47 8.14
C VAL A 143 10.99 9.51 6.62
N ALA A 144 10.74 10.65 6.02
CA ALA A 144 10.83 10.85 4.58
C ALA A 144 11.62 12.13 4.27
N GLU A 145 12.05 12.26 3.04
CA GLU A 145 12.72 13.45 2.53
C GLU A 145 11.79 14.15 1.53
N CYS A 146 11.53 15.42 1.74
CA CYS A 146 10.87 16.24 0.73
C CYS A 146 11.86 16.51 -0.40
N VAL A 147 11.63 15.88 -1.55
CA VAL A 147 12.59 15.91 -2.68
C VAL A 147 12.34 17.04 -3.66
N GLY A 148 11.18 17.72 -3.59
CA GLY A 148 10.88 18.86 -4.45
C GLY A 148 9.45 19.34 -4.34
N GLY A 149 9.14 20.43 -5.04
CA GLY A 149 7.82 21.04 -5.07
C GLY A 149 7.49 21.71 -6.39
N GLN A 150 6.19 21.97 -6.61
CA GLN A 150 5.64 22.67 -7.77
C GLN A 150 4.52 23.61 -7.34
N GLY A 151 4.28 24.66 -8.12
CA GLY A 151 3.18 25.60 -7.88
C GLY A 151 3.35 26.41 -6.60
N GLU A 152 2.24 26.71 -5.94
CA GLU A 152 2.17 27.53 -4.73
C GLU A 152 2.23 26.67 -3.47
N LEU A 153 3.04 27.08 -2.50
CA LEU A 153 3.23 26.34 -1.24
C LEU A 153 3.12 27.29 -0.03
N PRO A 154 2.59 26.81 1.12
CA PRO A 154 2.42 27.61 2.31
C PRO A 154 3.71 27.79 3.14
N PHE A 155 4.79 27.10 2.77
CA PHE A 155 6.09 27.13 3.42
C PHE A 155 7.24 27.06 2.41
N LYS A 156 8.45 27.28 2.87
CA LYS A 156 9.66 27.19 2.04
C LYS A 156 10.17 25.76 2.04
N VAL A 157 10.25 25.13 0.87
CA VAL A 157 10.85 23.81 0.73
C VAL A 157 12.39 23.86 0.76
N GLY A 158 13.00 24.95 0.24
CA GLY A 158 14.45 25.09 0.18
C GLY A 158 15.12 24.00 -0.65
N ASP A 159 16.25 23.46 -0.14
CA ASP A 159 16.97 22.33 -0.74
C ASP A 159 16.36 20.97 -0.37
N GLY A 160 15.18 20.97 0.25
CA GLY A 160 14.52 19.81 0.83
C GLY A 160 14.56 19.82 2.36
N TYR A 161 13.75 18.99 2.97
CA TYR A 161 13.72 18.82 4.43
C TYR A 161 13.34 17.37 4.78
N GLN A 162 13.70 16.95 5.99
CA GLN A 162 13.30 15.65 6.51
C GLN A 162 11.93 15.78 7.18
N ALA A 163 10.95 15.08 6.62
CA ALA A 163 9.62 14.94 7.21
C ALA A 163 9.60 13.77 8.19
N ARG A 164 8.97 13.97 9.37
CA ARG A 164 8.73 12.93 10.39
C ARG A 164 7.24 12.92 10.65
N VAL A 165 6.53 11.98 10.05
CA VAL A 165 5.07 11.94 10.05
C VAL A 165 4.54 10.64 10.61
N ALA A 166 3.41 10.72 11.29
CA ALA A 166 2.66 9.57 11.78
C ALA A 166 1.19 9.75 11.39
N ASP A 167 0.66 8.77 10.66
CA ASP A 167 -0.69 8.75 10.16
C ASP A 167 -1.56 7.78 10.95
N PHE A 168 -2.77 8.20 11.25
CA PHE A 168 -3.72 7.46 12.05
C PHE A 168 -5.08 7.38 11.35
N ARG A 169 -5.76 6.25 11.54
CA ARG A 169 -7.06 5.99 10.92
C ARG A 169 -8.10 5.54 11.94
N ARG A 170 -9.34 5.95 11.70
CA ARG A 170 -10.52 5.54 12.44
C ARG A 170 -11.72 5.53 11.50
N GLY A 171 -12.10 4.37 10.98
CA GLY A 171 -13.06 4.32 9.87
C GLY A 171 -12.55 5.07 8.65
N GLY A 172 -13.31 6.03 8.16
CA GLY A 172 -12.90 6.95 7.09
C GLY A 172 -12.16 8.19 7.60
N GLU A 173 -12.07 8.40 8.92
CA GLU A 173 -11.36 9.54 9.50
C GLU A 173 -9.85 9.34 9.46
N PHE A 174 -9.12 10.46 9.30
CA PHE A 174 -7.68 10.48 9.14
C PHE A 174 -7.05 11.59 9.98
N ILE A 175 -5.95 11.27 10.66
CA ILE A 175 -5.12 12.23 11.40
C ILE A 175 -3.67 12.04 10.99
N THR A 176 -2.98 13.13 10.69
CA THR A 176 -1.52 13.16 10.57
C THR A 176 -0.94 13.97 11.72
N LEU A 177 0.06 13.42 12.40
CA LEU A 177 0.92 14.13 13.34
C LEU A 177 2.26 14.38 12.64
N ASP A 178 2.55 15.65 12.35
CA ASP A 178 3.79 16.08 11.70
C ASP A 178 4.80 16.62 12.73
N TYR A 179 5.86 15.84 12.97
CA TYR A 179 6.96 16.16 13.90
C TYR A 179 8.18 16.76 13.20
N SER A 180 8.04 17.23 11.95
CA SER A 180 9.17 17.72 11.15
C SER A 180 9.87 18.93 11.80
N ASP A 181 9.11 19.80 12.47
CA ASP A 181 9.62 21.02 13.10
C ASP A 181 9.99 20.84 14.58
N GLY A 182 9.84 19.64 15.16
CA GLY A 182 10.22 19.41 16.56
C GLY A 182 9.36 18.39 17.29
N PRO A 183 9.50 18.30 18.61
CA PRO A 183 8.83 17.28 19.43
C PRO A 183 7.32 17.51 19.61
N GLN A 184 6.84 18.73 19.36
CA GLN A 184 5.41 19.05 19.35
C GLN A 184 4.93 19.01 17.91
N PRO A 185 4.06 18.04 17.53
CA PRO A 185 3.64 17.91 16.15
C PRO A 185 2.61 18.96 15.75
N VAL A 186 2.63 19.35 14.50
CA VAL A 186 1.48 19.95 13.85
C VAL A 186 0.46 18.86 13.58
N VAL A 187 -0.80 19.11 13.89
CA VAL A 187 -1.89 18.13 13.74
C VAL A 187 -2.69 18.47 12.49
N TYR A 188 -2.87 17.49 11.63
CA TYR A 188 -3.80 17.58 10.50
C TYR A 188 -4.91 16.57 10.69
N THR A 189 -6.15 16.99 10.47
CA THR A 189 -7.32 16.12 10.56
C THR A 189 -8.10 16.11 9.26
N GLY A 190 -8.71 14.99 8.93
CA GLY A 190 -9.43 14.89 7.68
C GLY A 190 -10.07 13.53 7.43
N LEU A 191 -10.22 13.20 6.17
CA LEU A 191 -10.96 12.03 5.71
C LEU A 191 -10.24 11.34 4.56
N ALA A 192 -10.39 10.01 4.48
CA ALA A 192 -10.12 9.25 3.28
C ALA A 192 -11.20 9.55 2.22
N VAL A 193 -10.79 9.75 0.97
CA VAL A 193 -11.66 10.14 -0.14
C VAL A 193 -11.33 9.34 -1.40
N THR A 194 -12.21 9.41 -2.39
CA THR A 194 -11.96 8.91 -3.75
C THR A 194 -12.03 10.06 -4.73
N LEU A 195 -11.35 9.97 -5.85
CA LEU A 195 -11.42 11.01 -6.89
C LEU A 195 -12.84 11.19 -7.42
N ASP A 196 -13.62 10.11 -7.49
CA ASP A 196 -15.04 10.17 -7.90
C ASP A 196 -15.87 10.95 -6.86
N SER A 197 -15.62 10.75 -5.55
CA SER A 197 -16.33 11.50 -4.50
C SER A 197 -16.00 13.00 -4.50
N LEU A 198 -14.81 13.36 -4.99
CA LEU A 198 -14.37 14.74 -5.15
C LEU A 198 -14.83 15.39 -6.46
N GLN A 199 -15.44 14.62 -7.37
CA GLN A 199 -15.89 15.10 -8.69
C GLN A 199 -14.82 15.89 -9.43
N CYS A 200 -13.57 15.41 -9.37
CA CYS A 200 -12.42 16.11 -9.91
C CYS A 200 -12.55 16.38 -11.41
N GLN A 201 -12.19 17.58 -11.83
CA GLN A 201 -12.12 18.06 -13.21
C GLN A 201 -10.69 18.47 -13.54
N LEU A 202 -10.39 18.57 -14.83
CA LEU A 202 -9.04 18.91 -15.32
C LEU A 202 -7.97 17.95 -14.78
N LEU A 203 -8.35 16.69 -14.57
CA LEU A 203 -7.39 15.61 -14.35
C LEU A 203 -6.55 15.45 -15.61
N ARG A 204 -5.32 14.97 -15.44
CA ARG A 204 -4.49 14.54 -16.57
C ARG A 204 -5.22 13.43 -17.32
N ASP A 205 -5.28 13.50 -18.64
CA ASP A 205 -5.77 12.39 -19.45
C ASP A 205 -4.76 11.25 -19.48
N ASP A 206 -5.21 10.04 -19.78
CA ASP A 206 -4.36 8.85 -19.78
C ASP A 206 -3.19 8.99 -20.77
N ASP A 207 -3.43 9.65 -21.94
CA ASP A 207 -2.37 9.95 -22.91
C ASP A 207 -1.39 11.01 -22.38
N ALA A 208 -1.87 12.01 -21.64
CA ALA A 208 -1.00 13.01 -21.01
C ALA A 208 -0.18 12.40 -19.86
N ILE A 209 -0.78 11.53 -19.04
CA ILE A 209 -0.08 10.76 -18.02
C ILE A 209 1.00 9.91 -18.68
N GLN A 210 0.63 9.16 -19.73
CA GLN A 210 1.56 8.31 -20.47
C GLN A 210 2.67 9.09 -21.19
N ARG A 211 2.40 10.32 -21.65
CA ARG A 211 3.40 11.20 -22.28
C ARG A 211 4.29 11.92 -21.30
N ALA A 212 3.76 12.30 -20.15
CA ALA A 212 4.47 13.09 -19.14
C ALA A 212 5.30 12.20 -18.18
N ALA A 213 4.81 11.06 -17.79
CA ALA A 213 5.62 9.96 -17.23
C ALA A 213 6.71 9.51 -18.25
N GLY A 214 6.66 10.21 -19.36
CA GLY A 214 7.07 9.79 -20.49
C GLY A 214 8.20 10.36 -21.19
N ARG A 215 9.11 10.71 -20.75
CA ARG A 215 10.35 10.28 -21.42
C ARG A 215 10.39 8.74 -21.48
N TYR A 216 9.38 8.13 -20.87
CA TYR A 216 9.11 6.70 -20.82
C TYR A 216 7.71 6.42 -21.37
N ARG A 217 7.57 6.45 -22.68
CA ARG A 217 6.32 6.21 -23.42
C ARG A 217 5.53 5.05 -22.85
N GLY A 218 4.27 5.22 -22.45
CA GLY A 218 3.29 4.29 -21.85
C GLY A 218 3.18 2.86 -22.38
N LYS A 219 4.27 2.35 -22.90
CA LYS A 219 4.58 0.95 -23.13
C LYS A 219 5.46 0.51 -21.97
N LEU A 220 5.26 -0.71 -21.50
CA LEU A 220 6.24 -1.38 -20.67
C LEU A 220 7.65 -1.04 -21.18
N SER A 221 8.39 -0.23 -20.45
CA SER A 221 9.77 0.06 -20.81
C SER A 221 10.63 -1.14 -20.48
N ALA A 222 11.65 -1.34 -21.27
CA ALA A 222 12.65 -2.33 -21.00
C ALA A 222 13.89 -1.64 -20.42
N LEU A 223 14.38 -2.15 -19.31
CA LEU A 223 15.65 -1.78 -18.70
C LEU A 223 16.53 -3.02 -18.67
N ASP A 224 17.78 -2.89 -19.10
CA ASP A 224 18.75 -3.96 -18.90
C ASP A 224 19.20 -3.93 -17.42
N CYS A 225 19.10 -5.05 -16.74
CA CYS A 225 19.48 -5.16 -15.34
C CYS A 225 20.94 -4.74 -15.16
N PRO A 226 21.26 -3.73 -14.35
CA PRO A 226 22.64 -3.28 -14.17
C PRO A 226 23.56 -4.34 -13.55
N ALA A 227 22.99 -5.37 -12.90
CA ALA A 227 23.75 -6.44 -12.26
C ALA A 227 24.03 -7.63 -13.21
N CYS A 228 23.11 -7.98 -14.13
CA CYS A 228 23.27 -9.18 -14.96
C CYS A 228 22.94 -8.99 -16.45
N GLY A 229 22.51 -7.82 -16.88
CA GLY A 229 22.16 -7.51 -18.27
C GLY A 229 20.83 -8.08 -18.77
N SER A 230 20.08 -8.82 -17.94
CA SER A 230 18.76 -9.34 -18.35
C SER A 230 17.76 -8.23 -18.49
N GLN A 231 16.89 -8.30 -19.50
CA GLN A 231 15.87 -7.30 -19.76
C GLN A 231 14.73 -7.39 -18.73
N ILE A 232 14.40 -6.27 -18.09
CA ILE A 232 13.31 -6.12 -17.13
C ILE A 232 12.26 -5.20 -17.75
N LYS A 233 10.99 -5.63 -17.80
CA LYS A 233 9.87 -4.81 -18.22
C LYS A 233 9.22 -4.15 -17.00
N TYR A 234 8.97 -2.85 -17.06
CA TYR A 234 8.38 -2.10 -15.96
C TYR A 234 7.55 -0.92 -16.47
N LEU A 235 6.71 -0.36 -15.60
CA LEU A 235 5.96 0.87 -15.85
C LEU A 235 6.71 2.04 -15.20
N PRO A 236 7.37 2.89 -15.96
CA PRO A 236 8.05 4.06 -15.44
C PRO A 236 7.08 5.00 -14.72
N GLY A 237 7.54 5.61 -13.62
CA GLY A 237 6.78 6.59 -12.83
C GLY A 237 5.79 5.99 -11.81
N VAL A 238 5.32 4.75 -12.01
CA VAL A 238 4.53 3.99 -11.02
C VAL A 238 5.43 3.12 -10.17
N THR A 239 6.47 2.57 -10.81
CA THR A 239 7.36 1.60 -10.20
C THR A 239 8.45 2.32 -9.42
N THR A 240 8.56 2.07 -8.13
CA THR A 240 9.67 2.55 -7.31
C THR A 240 10.80 1.55 -7.22
N THR A 241 10.47 0.27 -7.21
CA THR A 241 11.45 -0.82 -7.12
C THR A 241 11.19 -1.88 -8.17
N LEU A 242 12.27 -2.35 -8.79
CA LEU A 242 12.29 -3.50 -9.71
C LEU A 242 13.03 -4.65 -9.06
N VAL A 243 12.53 -5.85 -9.25
CA VAL A 243 13.24 -7.08 -8.91
C VAL A 243 13.53 -7.85 -10.19
N CYS A 244 14.80 -8.06 -10.49
CA CYS A 244 15.20 -8.78 -11.69
C CYS A 244 14.79 -10.26 -11.62
N GLN A 245 14.10 -10.76 -12.63
CA GLN A 245 13.65 -12.16 -12.68
C GLN A 245 14.82 -13.16 -12.79
N SER A 246 15.97 -12.72 -13.33
CA SER A 246 17.12 -13.60 -13.61
C SER A 246 18.12 -13.67 -12.47
N CYS A 247 18.38 -12.56 -11.78
CA CYS A 247 19.39 -12.50 -10.71
C CYS A 247 18.86 -11.99 -9.39
N HIS A 248 17.56 -11.68 -9.32
CA HIS A 248 16.85 -11.20 -8.13
C HIS A 248 17.43 -9.93 -7.47
N SER A 249 18.31 -9.21 -8.17
CA SER A 249 18.79 -7.92 -7.71
C SER A 249 17.65 -6.92 -7.63
N GLN A 250 17.63 -6.14 -6.57
CA GLN A 250 16.71 -5.01 -6.41
C GLN A 250 17.30 -3.77 -7.09
N ILE A 251 16.46 -3.05 -7.79
CA ILE A 251 16.85 -1.90 -8.61
C ILE A 251 15.93 -0.74 -8.27
N ASP A 252 16.51 0.42 -7.95
CA ASP A 252 15.75 1.66 -7.77
C ASP A 252 15.29 2.19 -9.13
N ALA A 253 14.00 2.01 -9.42
CA ALA A 253 13.38 2.52 -10.65
C ALA A 253 13.00 4.01 -10.54
N ALA A 254 12.96 4.57 -9.34
CA ALA A 254 12.67 5.98 -9.10
C ALA A 254 13.91 6.87 -9.32
N SER A 255 15.10 6.28 -9.41
CA SER A 255 16.34 7.00 -9.70
C SER A 255 16.55 7.15 -11.22
N PRO A 256 17.04 8.31 -11.71
CA PRO A 256 17.35 8.51 -13.13
C PRO A 256 18.37 7.52 -13.71
N LYS A 257 19.14 6.85 -12.86
CA LYS A 257 20.24 5.93 -13.22
C LYS A 257 19.95 4.48 -12.86
N ALA A 258 18.74 4.13 -12.41
CA ALA A 258 18.37 2.77 -12.04
C ALA A 258 19.43 2.07 -11.18
N ALA A 259 19.72 2.60 -10.02
CA ALA A 259 20.77 2.08 -9.14
C ALA A 259 20.38 0.68 -8.58
N VAL A 260 21.38 -0.21 -8.48
CA VAL A 260 21.18 -1.49 -7.78
C VAL A 260 21.14 -1.24 -6.29
N LEU A 261 19.99 -1.50 -5.66
CA LEU A 261 19.79 -1.36 -4.21
C LEU A 261 20.36 -2.55 -3.44
N ALA A 262 20.15 -3.75 -3.98
CA ALA A 262 20.68 -4.98 -3.41
C ALA A 262 20.98 -5.99 -4.51
N ALA A 263 22.14 -6.66 -4.43
CA ALA A 263 22.44 -7.80 -5.29
C ALA A 263 21.61 -9.00 -4.80
N GLY A 264 20.91 -9.66 -5.73
CA GLY A 264 20.11 -10.84 -5.42
C GLY A 264 20.94 -12.11 -5.54
N GLU A 265 20.49 -13.15 -4.85
CA GLU A 265 20.95 -14.51 -5.07
C GLU A 265 20.11 -15.15 -6.19
N ARG A 266 20.71 -16.04 -7.00
CA ARG A 266 19.96 -16.82 -7.99
C ARG A 266 19.08 -17.83 -7.28
N LEU A 267 17.81 -17.52 -7.14
CA LEU A 267 16.78 -18.43 -6.67
C LEU A 267 16.21 -19.24 -7.83
N ALA A 268 15.63 -20.40 -7.54
CA ALA A 268 14.92 -21.20 -8.55
C ALA A 268 13.77 -20.36 -9.14
N SER A 269 13.59 -20.41 -10.46
CA SER A 269 12.46 -19.73 -11.11
C SER A 269 11.13 -20.28 -10.59
N VAL A 270 10.25 -19.38 -10.17
CA VAL A 270 8.91 -19.72 -9.70
C VAL A 270 7.97 -19.73 -10.91
N PRO A 271 7.24 -20.82 -11.17
CA PRO A 271 6.24 -20.82 -12.23
C PRO A 271 5.12 -19.83 -11.92
N MET A 272 4.73 -19.01 -12.91
CA MET A 272 3.68 -18.04 -12.83
C MET A 272 2.46 -18.51 -13.61
N SER A 273 1.29 -18.48 -12.98
CA SER A 273 0.00 -18.79 -13.62
C SER A 273 -0.47 -17.66 -14.54
N ILE A 274 -0.01 -16.43 -14.30
CA ILE A 274 -0.23 -15.26 -15.15
C ILE A 274 1.13 -14.60 -15.38
N GLU A 275 1.47 -14.30 -16.63
CA GLU A 275 2.74 -13.68 -16.97
C GLU A 275 2.79 -12.20 -16.59
N LEU A 276 3.98 -11.69 -16.26
CA LEU A 276 4.21 -10.25 -16.08
C LEU A 276 3.98 -9.52 -17.41
N GLY A 277 3.23 -8.41 -17.34
CA GLY A 277 2.80 -7.65 -18.52
C GLY A 277 1.51 -8.16 -19.14
N ALA A 278 0.90 -9.24 -18.60
CA ALA A 278 -0.43 -9.66 -19.02
C ALA A 278 -1.45 -8.54 -18.74
N THR A 279 -2.38 -8.37 -19.67
CA THR A 279 -3.43 -7.33 -19.58
C THR A 279 -4.80 -7.97 -19.47
N ALA A 280 -5.67 -7.34 -18.68
CA ALA A 280 -7.06 -7.78 -18.50
C ALA A 280 -8.00 -6.57 -18.41
N ARG A 281 -9.25 -6.77 -18.86
CA ARG A 281 -10.31 -5.80 -18.66
C ARG A 281 -11.24 -6.27 -17.56
N ILE A 282 -11.17 -5.61 -16.41
CA ILE A 282 -11.92 -5.95 -15.20
C ILE A 282 -12.85 -4.77 -14.87
N ASN A 283 -14.16 -5.02 -14.74
CA ASN A 283 -15.15 -3.96 -14.45
C ASN A 283 -15.02 -2.74 -15.37
N ASN A 284 -14.81 -2.97 -16.66
CA ASN A 284 -14.65 -1.96 -17.69
C ASN A 284 -13.40 -1.07 -17.56
N GLN A 285 -12.43 -1.48 -16.76
CA GLN A 285 -11.12 -0.82 -16.59
C GLN A 285 -10.00 -1.75 -17.04
N ASP A 286 -8.97 -1.19 -17.67
CA ASP A 286 -7.83 -1.94 -18.15
C ASP A 286 -6.77 -2.04 -17.06
N PHE A 287 -6.31 -3.27 -16.78
CA PHE A 287 -5.27 -3.59 -15.81
C PHE A 287 -4.10 -4.30 -16.48
N THR A 288 -2.92 -4.11 -15.93
CA THR A 288 -1.70 -4.84 -16.32
C THR A 288 -1.09 -5.50 -15.08
N ILE A 289 -0.70 -6.76 -15.19
CA ILE A 289 0.11 -7.43 -14.17
C ILE A 289 1.52 -6.84 -14.21
N ILE A 290 1.91 -6.13 -13.17
CA ILE A 290 3.21 -5.44 -13.12
C ILE A 290 4.23 -6.15 -12.23
N GLY A 291 3.76 -6.84 -11.18
CA GLY A 291 4.62 -7.55 -10.23
C GLY A 291 4.00 -8.87 -9.80
N MET A 292 4.84 -9.76 -9.33
CA MET A 292 4.46 -11.02 -8.69
C MET A 292 5.40 -11.30 -7.54
N MET A 293 4.84 -11.68 -6.39
CA MET A 293 5.62 -12.20 -5.29
C MET A 293 5.03 -13.52 -4.79
N ARG A 294 5.89 -14.37 -4.23
CA ARG A 294 5.51 -15.55 -3.47
C ARG A 294 5.79 -15.31 -2.01
N ARG A 295 4.81 -15.62 -1.19
CA ARG A 295 4.96 -15.56 0.26
C ARG A 295 4.82 -16.98 0.85
N ALA A 296 5.33 -17.13 2.05
CA ALA A 296 5.13 -18.33 2.87
C ALA A 296 4.79 -17.91 4.29
N ASP A 297 3.91 -18.66 4.96
CA ASP A 297 3.67 -18.50 6.39
C ASP A 297 4.69 -19.28 7.24
N ASP A 298 4.55 -19.19 8.56
CA ASP A 298 5.41 -19.88 9.54
C ASP A 298 5.29 -21.40 9.46
N GLU A 299 4.23 -21.92 8.83
CA GLU A 299 3.97 -23.33 8.64
C GLU A 299 4.53 -23.86 7.31
N GLY A 300 5.03 -22.95 6.46
CA GLY A 300 5.59 -23.25 5.15
C GLY A 300 4.53 -23.35 4.04
N THR A 301 3.28 -22.94 4.30
CA THR A 301 2.25 -22.80 3.28
C THR A 301 2.61 -21.64 2.36
N GLN A 302 2.59 -21.87 1.05
CA GLN A 302 3.00 -20.88 0.06
C GLN A 302 1.82 -20.43 -0.78
N TRP A 303 1.84 -19.15 -1.18
CA TRP A 303 0.90 -18.57 -2.14
C TRP A 303 1.58 -17.55 -3.03
N ASN A 304 0.95 -17.23 -4.15
CA ASN A 304 1.42 -16.21 -5.09
C ASN A 304 0.50 -14.99 -5.06
N GLU A 305 1.08 -13.81 -5.09
CA GLU A 305 0.37 -12.55 -5.18
C GLU A 305 0.80 -11.80 -6.44
N TYR A 306 -0.16 -11.44 -7.28
CA TYR A 306 0.05 -10.71 -8.52
C TYR A 306 -0.45 -9.28 -8.34
N LEU A 307 0.43 -8.31 -8.53
CA LEU A 307 0.09 -6.89 -8.47
C LEU A 307 -0.42 -6.41 -9.82
N LEU A 308 -1.65 -5.92 -9.83
CA LEU A 308 -2.30 -5.31 -10.97
C LEU A 308 -2.23 -3.78 -10.84
N TYR A 309 -2.04 -3.12 -11.96
CA TYR A 309 -2.15 -1.68 -12.04
C TYR A 309 -3.11 -1.27 -13.16
N GLY A 310 -4.07 -0.40 -12.81
CA GLY A 310 -4.96 0.28 -13.75
C GLY A 310 -4.80 1.79 -13.61
N THR A 311 -4.68 2.53 -14.71
CA THR A 311 -4.36 3.96 -14.73
C THR A 311 -5.30 4.81 -13.88
N ARG A 312 -6.59 4.45 -13.81
CA ARG A 312 -7.59 5.13 -12.99
C ARG A 312 -8.01 4.36 -11.75
N ALA A 313 -7.89 3.04 -11.80
CA ALA A 313 -8.27 2.15 -10.72
C ALA A 313 -7.19 2.02 -9.64
N GLY A 314 -5.95 2.45 -9.94
CA GLY A 314 -4.82 2.27 -9.06
C GLY A 314 -4.37 0.81 -9.00
N PHE A 315 -4.03 0.35 -7.80
CA PHE A 315 -3.49 -0.99 -7.56
C PHE A 315 -4.55 -1.94 -7.03
N SER A 316 -4.45 -3.19 -7.46
CA SER A 316 -5.27 -4.31 -7.01
C SER A 316 -4.41 -5.56 -6.97
N TRP A 317 -4.88 -6.61 -6.31
CA TRP A 317 -4.16 -7.87 -6.16
C TRP A 317 -4.99 -9.04 -6.65
N LEU A 318 -4.32 -10.04 -7.24
CA LEU A 318 -4.84 -11.39 -7.38
C LEU A 318 -3.96 -12.31 -6.54
N VAL A 319 -4.60 -13.07 -5.66
CA VAL A 319 -3.93 -14.03 -4.78
C VAL A 319 -4.27 -15.43 -5.24
N GLU A 320 -3.24 -16.23 -5.51
CA GLU A 320 -3.33 -17.62 -5.93
C GLU A 320 -2.87 -18.53 -4.78
N THR A 321 -3.75 -19.38 -4.31
CA THR A 321 -3.47 -20.39 -3.29
C THR A 321 -3.77 -21.78 -3.83
N ASP A 322 -3.47 -22.82 -3.06
CA ASP A 322 -3.87 -24.20 -3.39
C ASP A 322 -5.40 -24.38 -3.44
N GLU A 323 -6.15 -23.52 -2.75
CA GLU A 323 -7.61 -23.56 -2.68
C GLU A 323 -8.29 -22.84 -3.86
N GLY A 324 -7.61 -21.89 -4.47
CA GLY A 324 -8.16 -21.12 -5.58
C GLY A 324 -7.61 -19.72 -5.68
N TRP A 325 -8.44 -18.79 -6.18
CA TRP A 325 -8.08 -17.42 -6.46
C TRP A 325 -8.99 -16.44 -5.72
N SER A 326 -8.39 -15.34 -5.27
CA SER A 326 -9.13 -14.17 -4.76
C SER A 326 -8.60 -12.88 -5.36
N GLY A 327 -9.50 -11.91 -5.50
CA GLY A 327 -9.15 -10.52 -5.79
C GLY A 327 -9.13 -9.72 -4.51
N ALA A 328 -8.07 -8.95 -4.25
CA ALA A 328 -7.91 -8.15 -3.04
C ALA A 328 -7.65 -6.68 -3.36
N ASN A 329 -8.23 -5.80 -2.54
CA ASN A 329 -8.04 -4.36 -2.63
C ASN A 329 -7.77 -3.78 -1.25
N VAL A 330 -6.89 -2.78 -1.18
CA VAL A 330 -6.64 -2.03 0.04
C VAL A 330 -7.89 -1.22 0.42
N LEU A 331 -8.22 -1.22 1.71
CA LEU A 331 -9.37 -0.49 2.24
C LEU A 331 -9.02 0.98 2.50
N SER A 332 -9.87 1.87 2.04
CA SER A 332 -9.85 3.28 2.42
C SER A 332 -10.51 3.51 3.79
N GLU A 333 -11.48 2.68 4.16
CA GLU A 333 -12.22 2.74 5.42
C GLU A 333 -11.80 1.60 6.34
N TRP A 334 -11.28 1.93 7.53
CA TRP A 334 -10.71 0.97 8.47
C TRP A 334 -11.69 0.52 9.54
N PRO A 335 -11.49 -0.64 10.18
CA PRO A 335 -12.28 -1.05 11.34
C PRO A 335 -12.22 -0.01 12.46
N LEU A 336 -13.36 0.29 13.09
CA LEU A 336 -13.41 1.17 14.23
C LEU A 336 -12.88 0.48 15.49
N GLY A 337 -11.96 1.13 16.20
CA GLY A 337 -11.47 0.67 17.50
C GLY A 337 -10.73 -0.68 17.45
N TYR A 338 -10.11 -1.01 16.33
CA TYR A 338 -9.27 -2.21 16.23
C TYR A 338 -8.15 -2.20 17.26
N GLN A 339 -7.88 -3.36 17.83
CA GLN A 339 -6.71 -3.62 18.66
C GLN A 339 -6.07 -4.95 18.25
N PRO A 340 -4.73 -5.08 18.32
CA PRO A 340 -4.07 -6.35 18.09
C PRO A 340 -4.68 -7.46 18.94
N GLY A 341 -4.99 -8.60 18.32
CA GLY A 341 -5.62 -9.72 19.02
C GLY A 341 -7.15 -9.66 19.10
N ALA A 342 -7.81 -8.65 18.55
CA ALA A 342 -9.28 -8.57 18.53
C ALA A 342 -9.90 -9.83 17.92
N PRO A 343 -10.96 -10.41 18.54
CA PRO A 343 -11.60 -11.62 18.04
C PRO A 343 -12.51 -11.35 16.83
N ALA A 344 -12.85 -10.10 16.59
CA ALA A 344 -13.68 -9.68 15.48
C ALA A 344 -13.47 -8.19 15.17
N VAL A 345 -13.84 -7.79 13.95
CA VAL A 345 -13.82 -6.40 13.50
C VAL A 345 -15.10 -6.09 12.72
N VAL A 346 -15.46 -4.80 12.68
CA VAL A 346 -16.62 -4.32 11.91
C VAL A 346 -16.16 -3.30 10.89
N VAL A 347 -16.48 -3.54 9.62
CA VAL A 347 -16.22 -2.62 8.50
C VAL A 347 -17.51 -2.48 7.69
N GLU A 348 -17.91 -1.23 7.37
CA GLU A 348 -19.11 -0.96 6.57
C GLU A 348 -20.36 -1.69 7.11
N ARG A 349 -20.52 -1.77 8.45
CA ARG A 349 -21.59 -2.51 9.17
C ARG A 349 -21.54 -4.04 9.03
N THR A 350 -20.53 -4.60 8.38
CA THR A 350 -20.33 -6.05 8.28
C THR A 350 -19.42 -6.50 9.40
N HIS A 351 -19.85 -7.52 10.13
CA HIS A 351 -19.08 -8.14 11.21
C HIS A 351 -18.21 -9.27 10.64
N TYR A 352 -16.91 -9.17 10.86
CA TYR A 352 -15.92 -10.18 10.45
C TYR A 352 -15.34 -10.83 11.69
N SER A 353 -15.42 -12.15 11.79
CA SER A 353 -14.83 -12.95 12.86
C SER A 353 -13.39 -13.30 12.53
N LYS A 354 -12.53 -13.29 13.54
CA LYS A 354 -11.12 -13.64 13.37
C LYS A 354 -10.96 -15.10 12.94
N LEU A 355 -10.10 -15.32 11.95
CA LEU A 355 -9.69 -16.63 11.50
C LEU A 355 -8.31 -17.00 12.02
N TYR A 356 -7.29 -16.20 11.68
CA TYR A 356 -5.89 -16.51 11.88
C TYR A 356 -5.05 -15.31 12.26
N ASP A 357 -3.95 -15.57 12.98
CA ASP A 357 -2.79 -14.71 13.10
C ASP A 357 -1.56 -15.51 12.67
N TYR A 358 -0.75 -14.93 11.80
CA TYR A 358 0.48 -15.57 11.36
C TYR A 358 1.51 -14.53 10.88
N SER A 359 2.76 -14.94 10.80
CA SER A 359 3.80 -14.19 10.13
C SER A 359 3.98 -14.73 8.72
N SER A 360 4.11 -13.86 7.75
CA SER A 360 4.44 -14.23 6.38
C SER A 360 5.77 -13.65 5.97
N VAL A 361 6.45 -14.34 5.07
CA VAL A 361 7.74 -13.93 4.51
C VAL A 361 7.71 -13.97 3.00
N VAL A 362 8.28 -12.95 2.35
CA VAL A 362 8.47 -12.96 0.90
C VAL A 362 9.59 -13.93 0.55
N THR A 363 9.29 -14.99 -0.20
CA THR A 363 10.25 -16.01 -0.62
C THR A 363 10.72 -15.84 -2.05
N PHE A 364 9.98 -15.10 -2.86
CA PHE A 364 10.30 -14.75 -4.24
C PHE A 364 9.60 -13.45 -4.62
N ALA A 365 10.23 -12.62 -5.44
CA ALA A 365 9.60 -11.46 -6.05
C ALA A 365 10.17 -11.25 -7.46
N ALA A 366 9.33 -10.76 -8.37
CA ALA A 366 9.71 -10.42 -9.72
C ALA A 366 8.83 -9.32 -10.31
N GLY A 367 9.37 -8.46 -11.13
CA GLY A 367 8.66 -7.37 -11.80
C GLY A 367 8.73 -6.05 -11.04
N ALA A 368 7.65 -5.28 -11.11
CA ALA A 368 7.57 -3.90 -10.68
C ALA A 368 6.60 -3.74 -9.50
N PHE A 369 6.98 -2.94 -8.51
CA PHE A 369 6.17 -2.66 -7.32
C PHE A 369 6.16 -1.16 -7.04
N ASN A 370 5.07 -0.67 -6.47
CA ASN A 370 4.91 0.72 -6.04
C ASN A 370 5.50 0.99 -4.65
N TRP A 371 6.05 -0.04 -4.00
CA TRP A 371 6.86 0.05 -2.78
C TRP A 371 8.06 -0.89 -2.89
N ARG A 372 9.00 -0.77 -1.96
CA ARG A 372 10.18 -1.65 -1.92
C ARG A 372 9.78 -3.04 -1.44
N VAL A 373 10.06 -4.04 -2.25
CA VAL A 373 9.87 -5.47 -1.94
C VAL A 373 11.21 -6.17 -1.97
N ALA A 374 11.51 -6.94 -0.94
CA ALA A 374 12.70 -7.77 -0.85
C ALA A 374 12.35 -9.21 -0.44
N VAL A 375 13.10 -10.17 -0.96
CA VAL A 375 13.06 -11.54 -0.41
C VAL A 375 13.54 -11.49 1.03
N GLY A 376 12.76 -12.09 1.93
CA GLY A 376 12.99 -12.03 3.37
C GLY A 376 12.16 -10.99 4.12
N ASP A 377 11.46 -10.08 3.42
CA ASP A 377 10.54 -9.14 4.07
C ASP A 377 9.45 -9.90 4.83
N ARG A 378 9.23 -9.50 6.07
CA ARG A 378 8.28 -10.14 6.99
C ARG A 378 7.12 -9.21 7.30
N THR A 379 5.93 -9.79 7.37
CA THR A 379 4.68 -9.09 7.68
C THR A 379 3.88 -9.92 8.68
N GLN A 380 3.38 -9.29 9.74
CA GLN A 380 2.39 -9.89 10.63
C GLN A 380 1.01 -9.72 10.01
N VAL A 381 0.27 -10.80 9.91
CA VAL A 381 -1.03 -10.83 9.27
C VAL A 381 -2.09 -11.29 10.27
N ALA A 382 -3.20 -10.57 10.37
CA ALA A 382 -4.39 -11.03 11.05
C ALA A 382 -5.56 -11.07 10.07
N GLU A 383 -6.20 -12.24 9.94
CA GLU A 383 -7.29 -12.47 9.02
C GLU A 383 -8.63 -12.63 9.71
N PHE A 384 -9.65 -12.12 9.04
CA PHE A 384 -11.04 -12.15 9.49
C PHE A 384 -11.97 -12.53 8.34
N SER A 385 -13.11 -13.13 8.64
CA SER A 385 -14.08 -13.55 7.61
C SER A 385 -15.51 -13.13 7.92
N ALA A 386 -16.26 -12.90 6.85
CA ALA A 386 -17.71 -12.76 6.84
C ALA A 386 -18.27 -13.46 5.59
N GLY A 387 -18.70 -14.70 5.74
CA GLY A 387 -19.09 -15.53 4.59
C GLY A 387 -17.91 -15.77 3.65
N GLN A 388 -18.07 -15.35 2.39
CA GLN A 388 -17.00 -15.48 1.38
C GLN A 388 -15.99 -14.31 1.37
N LEU A 389 -16.29 -13.24 2.09
CA LEU A 389 -15.39 -12.10 2.18
C LEU A 389 -14.31 -12.34 3.23
N ARG A 390 -13.12 -11.89 2.94
CA ARG A 390 -12.00 -11.88 3.89
C ARG A 390 -11.51 -10.46 4.09
N LEU A 391 -11.08 -10.17 5.31
CA LEU A 391 -10.28 -9.00 5.63
C LEU A 391 -8.92 -9.47 6.13
N ALA A 392 -7.88 -8.79 5.72
CA ALA A 392 -6.55 -8.97 6.26
C ALA A 392 -5.98 -7.64 6.73
N SER A 393 -5.43 -7.61 7.95
CA SER A 393 -4.53 -6.56 8.38
C SER A 393 -3.11 -7.07 8.21
N GLU A 394 -2.27 -6.27 7.56
CA GLU A 394 -0.85 -6.54 7.38
C GLU A 394 -0.04 -5.46 8.09
N THR A 395 0.83 -5.88 9.01
CA THR A 395 1.62 -4.97 9.85
C THR A 395 3.11 -5.25 9.68
N THR A 396 3.86 -4.18 9.39
CA THR A 396 5.32 -4.15 9.37
C THR A 396 5.84 -3.25 10.50
N ALA A 397 7.15 -3.03 10.56
CA ALA A 397 7.73 -2.09 11.52
C ALA A 397 7.36 -0.61 11.26
N GLN A 398 6.93 -0.27 10.04
CA GLN A 398 6.68 1.12 9.62
C GLN A 398 5.23 1.41 9.25
N GLU A 399 4.45 0.37 8.89
CA GLU A 399 3.09 0.56 8.41
C GLU A 399 2.18 -0.61 8.77
N MET A 400 0.89 -0.30 8.80
CA MET A 400 -0.20 -1.26 8.83
C MET A 400 -1.16 -0.95 7.69
N THR A 401 -1.64 -1.96 7.01
CA THR A 401 -2.65 -1.84 5.95
C THR A 401 -3.80 -2.81 6.20
N TRP A 402 -4.96 -2.47 5.66
CA TRP A 402 -6.12 -3.36 5.63
C TRP A 402 -6.51 -3.63 4.19
N SER A 403 -6.75 -4.88 3.87
CA SER A 403 -7.27 -5.30 2.57
C SER A 403 -8.53 -6.13 2.72
N ARG A 404 -9.39 -6.05 1.72
CA ARG A 404 -10.56 -6.92 1.58
C ARG A 404 -10.42 -7.76 0.33
N SER A 405 -10.63 -9.07 0.47
CA SER A 405 -10.58 -10.00 -0.64
C SER A 405 -11.90 -10.77 -0.80
N ALA A 406 -12.17 -11.14 -2.05
CA ALA A 406 -13.30 -11.95 -2.45
C ALA A 406 -12.85 -13.03 -3.45
N PRO A 407 -13.48 -14.23 -3.47
CA PRO A 407 -13.10 -15.29 -4.39
C PRO A 407 -13.33 -14.89 -5.84
N VAL A 408 -12.42 -15.32 -6.72
CA VAL A 408 -12.51 -15.16 -8.17
C VAL A 408 -12.51 -16.53 -8.83
N ALA A 409 -13.54 -16.80 -9.62
CA ALA A 409 -13.62 -18.06 -10.35
C ALA A 409 -12.49 -18.18 -11.39
N THR A 410 -11.92 -19.37 -11.53
CA THR A 410 -10.85 -19.63 -12.51
C THR A 410 -11.32 -19.38 -13.95
N ASP A 411 -12.58 -19.67 -14.25
CA ASP A 411 -13.17 -19.35 -15.57
C ASP A 411 -13.26 -17.84 -15.82
N GLN A 412 -13.46 -17.05 -14.77
CA GLN A 412 -13.43 -15.58 -14.85
C GLN A 412 -12.02 -15.05 -15.14
N LEU A 413 -10.99 -15.64 -14.51
CA LEU A 413 -9.59 -15.31 -14.82
C LEU A 413 -9.24 -15.69 -16.27
N ALA A 414 -9.70 -16.87 -16.72
CA ALA A 414 -9.52 -17.27 -18.10
C ALA A 414 -10.23 -16.33 -19.09
N ALA A 415 -11.38 -15.79 -18.70
CA ALA A 415 -12.08 -14.77 -19.50
C ALA A 415 -11.36 -13.43 -19.53
N TRP A 416 -10.76 -13.00 -18.39
CA TRP A 416 -10.02 -11.75 -18.29
C TRP A 416 -8.68 -11.77 -19.03
N PHE A 417 -7.89 -12.84 -18.88
CA PHE A 417 -6.51 -12.93 -19.37
C PHE A 417 -6.37 -13.79 -20.66
N GLY A 418 -7.39 -14.53 -21.03
CA GLY A 418 -7.37 -15.38 -22.24
C GLY A 418 -6.20 -16.36 -22.24
N SER A 419 -5.42 -16.38 -23.31
CA SER A 419 -4.25 -17.26 -23.46
C SER A 419 -3.07 -16.93 -22.53
N GLN A 420 -3.09 -15.76 -21.88
CA GLN A 420 -2.06 -15.34 -20.91
C GLN A 420 -2.26 -15.99 -19.52
N PHE A 421 -3.42 -16.59 -19.28
CA PHE A 421 -3.70 -17.37 -18.09
C PHE A 421 -3.31 -18.83 -18.29
N LYS A 422 -2.34 -19.30 -17.53
CA LYS A 422 -1.81 -20.69 -17.58
C LYS A 422 -2.27 -21.55 -16.39
N GLY A 423 -3.08 -20.97 -15.49
CA GLY A 423 -3.56 -21.70 -14.31
C GLY A 423 -4.50 -22.85 -14.65
N ALA A 424 -4.48 -23.90 -13.84
CA ALA A 424 -5.42 -25.01 -13.98
C ALA A 424 -6.86 -24.53 -13.70
N ARG A 425 -7.84 -24.99 -14.49
CA ARG A 425 -9.26 -24.71 -14.24
C ARG A 425 -9.68 -25.37 -12.93
N ARG A 426 -9.97 -24.56 -11.92
CA ARG A 426 -10.54 -24.97 -10.63
C ARG A 426 -11.83 -24.20 -10.39
N THR A 427 -12.80 -24.82 -9.71
CA THR A 427 -14.01 -24.11 -9.23
C THR A 427 -13.61 -23.08 -8.18
N ALA A 428 -14.28 -21.91 -8.18
CA ALA A 428 -14.02 -20.87 -7.19
C ALA A 428 -14.32 -21.44 -5.79
N THR A 429 -13.28 -21.57 -5.00
CA THR A 429 -13.36 -21.76 -3.56
C THR A 429 -12.89 -20.48 -2.88
N VAL A 430 -13.31 -20.26 -1.66
CA VAL A 430 -12.84 -19.10 -0.88
C VAL A 430 -11.34 -19.26 -0.70
N ALA A 431 -10.56 -18.50 -1.50
CA ALA A 431 -9.13 -18.43 -1.29
C ALA A 431 -8.87 -17.55 -0.06
N GLY A 432 -8.56 -18.18 1.05
CA GLY A 432 -7.87 -17.50 2.15
C GLY A 432 -6.47 -17.11 1.69
N SER A 433 -5.79 -16.25 2.42
CA SER A 433 -4.42 -15.82 2.13
C SER A 433 -3.39 -16.92 2.42
N GLY A 434 -3.55 -18.10 1.82
CA GLY A 434 -2.59 -19.19 1.88
C GLY A 434 -2.71 -20.13 3.07
N ARG A 435 -3.64 -19.88 4.00
CA ARG A 435 -3.83 -20.80 5.13
C ARG A 435 -4.79 -21.92 4.77
N ASP A 436 -4.35 -23.15 4.95
CA ASP A 436 -5.07 -24.36 4.56
C ASP A 436 -6.48 -24.48 5.16
N ALA A 437 -7.44 -24.95 4.36
CA ALA A 437 -8.74 -25.48 4.82
C ALA A 437 -8.62 -26.61 5.88
N HIS A 438 -7.41 -27.07 6.16
CA HIS A 438 -7.11 -28.17 7.08
C HIS A 438 -6.20 -27.76 8.24
N TYR A 439 -6.19 -26.46 8.58
CA TYR A 439 -5.34 -25.92 9.65
C TYR A 439 -5.54 -26.68 10.97
N HIS A 440 -6.78 -26.85 11.39
CA HIS A 440 -7.10 -27.55 12.64
C HIS A 440 -6.66 -29.00 12.62
N ARG A 441 -6.76 -29.69 11.48
CA ARG A 441 -6.26 -31.08 11.33
C ARG A 441 -4.75 -31.15 11.41
N LYS A 442 -4.03 -30.26 10.77
CA LYS A 442 -2.54 -30.20 10.84
C LYS A 442 -2.06 -29.91 12.26
N LEU A 443 -2.72 -28.95 12.92
CA LEU A 443 -2.43 -28.66 14.33
C LEU A 443 -2.71 -29.90 15.22
N ALA A 444 -3.88 -30.53 15.05
CA ALA A 444 -4.25 -31.75 15.76
C ALA A 444 -3.22 -32.87 15.54
N GLN A 445 -2.76 -33.07 14.31
CA GLN A 445 -1.71 -34.05 14.01
C GLN A 445 -0.41 -33.77 14.74
N ARG A 446 0.05 -32.51 14.79
CA ARG A 446 1.25 -32.13 15.53
C ARG A 446 1.10 -32.41 17.04
N VAL A 447 -0.04 -32.05 17.63
CA VAL A 447 -0.35 -32.33 19.03
C VAL A 447 -0.39 -33.81 19.29
N ILE A 448 -0.97 -34.62 18.41
CA ILE A 448 -0.98 -36.11 18.50
C ILE A 448 0.44 -36.65 18.46
N TRP A 449 1.30 -36.18 17.57
CA TRP A 449 2.71 -36.61 17.52
C TRP A 449 3.47 -36.27 18.81
N VAL A 450 3.25 -35.09 19.37
CA VAL A 450 3.82 -34.71 20.68
C VAL A 450 3.30 -35.63 21.78
N MET A 451 1.99 -35.86 21.82
CA MET A 451 1.38 -36.79 22.77
C MET A 451 1.96 -38.21 22.66
N LEU A 452 2.13 -38.73 21.45
CA LEU A 452 2.73 -40.05 21.22
C LEU A 452 4.20 -40.08 21.65
N ALA A 453 4.97 -39.00 21.40
CA ALA A 453 6.36 -38.88 21.86
C ALA A 453 6.47 -38.96 23.40
N PHE A 454 5.61 -38.23 24.13
CA PHE A 454 5.56 -38.29 25.59
C PHE A 454 5.10 -39.64 26.11
N ASN A 455 4.29 -40.38 25.34
CA ASN A 455 3.82 -41.72 25.73
C ASN A 455 4.73 -42.86 25.19
N ALA A 456 5.88 -42.54 24.58
CA ALA A 456 6.76 -43.56 24.01
C ALA A 456 7.28 -44.55 25.07
N ILE A 457 7.71 -44.03 26.25
CA ILE A 457 8.16 -44.88 27.37
C ILE A 457 6.99 -45.69 27.98
N PRO A 458 5.84 -45.09 28.35
CA PRO A 458 4.67 -45.87 28.79
C PRO A 458 4.22 -46.92 27.78
N LEU A 459 4.28 -46.66 26.46
CA LEU A 459 3.97 -47.65 25.41
C LEU A 459 4.91 -48.88 25.45
N LEU A 460 6.18 -48.69 25.80
CA LEU A 460 7.14 -49.79 25.95
C LEU A 460 6.91 -50.62 27.23
N ILE A 461 6.39 -49.99 28.28
CA ILE A 461 6.18 -50.67 29.59
C ILE A 461 4.83 -51.41 29.61
N ASN A 462 3.76 -50.82 29.10
CA ASN A 462 2.41 -51.36 29.07
C ASN A 462 1.71 -51.01 27.75
N PHE A 463 2.01 -51.79 26.70
CA PHE A 463 1.57 -51.53 25.35
C PHE A 463 0.05 -51.46 25.20
N SER A 464 -0.67 -52.46 25.71
CA SER A 464 -2.11 -52.59 25.45
C SER A 464 -2.94 -51.46 26.09
N ALA A 465 -2.68 -51.11 27.33
CA ALA A 465 -3.40 -50.03 28.01
C ALA A 465 -3.02 -48.65 27.47
N THR A 466 -1.71 -48.40 27.30
CA THR A 466 -1.22 -47.12 26.79
C THR A 466 -1.62 -46.86 25.35
N TRP A 467 -1.60 -47.87 24.48
CA TRP A 467 -2.06 -47.80 23.10
C TRP A 467 -3.54 -47.43 23.01
N PHE A 468 -4.40 -48.11 23.82
CA PHE A 468 -5.83 -47.82 23.84
C PHE A 468 -6.14 -46.39 24.30
N LEU A 469 -5.49 -45.91 25.37
CA LEU A 469 -5.66 -44.57 25.85
C LEU A 469 -5.11 -43.53 24.87
N SER A 470 -3.99 -43.81 24.18
CA SER A 470 -3.42 -42.94 23.17
C SER A 470 -4.33 -42.84 21.94
N LEU A 471 -5.00 -43.89 21.55
CA LEU A 471 -6.01 -43.85 20.49
C LEU A 471 -7.22 -42.98 20.84
N ILE A 472 -7.72 -43.10 22.08
CA ILE A 472 -8.83 -42.27 22.55
C ILE A 472 -8.41 -40.82 22.58
N GLY A 473 -7.20 -40.51 23.09
CA GLY A 473 -6.65 -39.15 23.12
C GLY A 473 -6.48 -38.57 21.70
N ALA A 474 -5.94 -39.36 20.78
CA ALA A 474 -5.80 -38.94 19.38
C ALA A 474 -7.17 -38.68 18.71
N ALA A 475 -8.17 -39.54 18.95
CA ALA A 475 -9.52 -39.34 18.46
C ALA A 475 -10.18 -38.06 19.05
N ALA A 476 -10.00 -37.83 20.37
CA ALA A 476 -10.53 -36.66 21.05
C ALA A 476 -9.90 -35.32 20.56
N ILE A 477 -8.66 -35.39 20.06
CA ILE A 477 -7.97 -34.21 19.47
C ILE A 477 -8.35 -34.08 17.99
N TYR A 478 -8.38 -35.16 17.23
CA TYR A 478 -8.54 -35.12 15.78
C TYR A 478 -9.98 -34.88 15.33
N LEU A 479 -10.98 -35.47 16.01
CA LEU A 479 -12.38 -35.36 15.60
C LEU A 479 -12.92 -33.91 15.69
N PRO A 480 -12.68 -33.14 16.77
CA PRO A 480 -13.08 -31.75 16.79
C PRO A 480 -12.41 -30.92 15.69
N ALA A 481 -11.10 -31.14 15.46
CA ALA A 481 -10.37 -30.47 14.40
C ALA A 481 -10.93 -30.79 13.02
N TRP A 482 -11.32 -32.05 12.79
CA TRP A 482 -11.98 -32.51 11.55
C TRP A 482 -13.35 -31.85 11.36
N PHE A 483 -14.15 -31.70 12.43
CA PHE A 483 -15.44 -31.03 12.37
C PHE A 483 -15.28 -29.52 12.13
N LEU A 484 -14.30 -28.88 12.75
CA LEU A 484 -14.02 -27.45 12.53
C LEU A 484 -13.60 -27.18 11.10
N ASP A 485 -12.67 -27.98 10.54
CA ASP A 485 -12.24 -27.83 9.16
C ASP A 485 -13.33 -28.15 8.11
N ASN A 486 -14.33 -28.98 8.45
CA ASN A 486 -15.44 -29.33 7.55
C ASN A 486 -16.69 -28.46 7.79
N GLY A 487 -16.90 -27.94 9.00
CA GLY A 487 -18.05 -27.10 9.35
C GLY A 487 -18.00 -25.70 8.73
N GLU A 488 -16.83 -25.24 8.32
CA GLU A 488 -16.65 -23.99 7.59
C GLU A 488 -16.95 -24.12 6.08
N GLN A 489 -17.21 -25.33 5.59
CA GLN A 489 -17.55 -25.61 4.18
C GLN A 489 -19.05 -25.74 3.91
N SER A 490 -19.90 -25.60 4.90
CA SER A 490 -21.37 -25.57 4.80
C SER A 490 -21.90 -24.18 5.19
#